data_9c4ab3801638678e2a3f6c2bfebcaf50
#
_entry.id   9c4ab3801638678e2a3f6c2bfebcaf50
#
_cell.length_a   1.000
_cell.length_b   1.000
_cell.length_c   1.000
_cell.angle_alpha   90.00
_cell.angle_beta   90.00
_cell.angle_gamma   90.00
#
_symmetry.space_group_name_H-M   'P 1'
#
loop_
_entity.id
_entity.type
_entity.pdbx_description
1 polymer ?
#
loop_
_entity_poly.entity_id
_entity_poly.type
_entity_poly.pdbx_seq_one_letter_code
_entity_poly.pdbx_strand_id
1 'polypeptide(L)'
;MLMFLTMEADCIREELYRFFGRTIDAPSKAAFYRQRKKIREDAFRNLLLAFNRKLPKKLYNGKYEFWACDGSSCDIFLNSEDKDTYFEPNGKSTRGFNQIHINAMFSLLDKRFTDILVQPARKRNEYSAFCSMVDSADIPEHSKVIFFGDRGYTSYNNFAHVIEKGQYFLIRCNDKRASGMMGYPVDTLPAFDEDISLILTRSKAVSKYSRPELFSSYRYIYQNAPMDYLNDQRTEYDLTLRLLRVQLDDGSYENIATNLPEEEFKAEDFKALYHLRWQEENSFRDLKYSLCLKAFHSKKYDYIVQEVWARVILYNFSSSIIINVTVDREDRAYEYQANYSSALKTCRDFLRIHDGITKINVESLIAQNIEPIRPGRTFARQHRFKLPMSFCYRH
;
A
#
# COMPACT_ATOMS: atom_id res chain seq x y z
N MET A 1 -10.93 -14.05 16.61
CA MET A 1 -10.35 -13.55 15.34
C MET A 1 -11.41 -13.49 14.24
N LEU A 2 -12.14 -14.59 13.92
CA LEU A 2 -13.10 -14.62 12.79
C LEU A 2 -14.16 -13.50 12.86
N MET A 3 -14.72 -13.23 14.04
CA MET A 3 -15.68 -12.14 14.21
C MET A 3 -15.12 -10.78 13.74
N PHE A 4 -13.83 -10.48 14.00
CA PHE A 4 -13.24 -9.21 13.55
C PHE A 4 -13.20 -9.08 12.03
N LEU A 5 -12.96 -10.19 11.32
CA LEU A 5 -12.93 -10.21 9.86
C LEU A 5 -14.30 -9.91 9.26
N THR A 6 -15.39 -10.30 9.97
CA THR A 6 -16.75 -10.22 9.45
C THR A 6 -17.54 -9.01 9.93
N MET A 7 -16.97 -8.16 10.82
CA MET A 7 -17.63 -6.93 11.28
C MET A 7 -17.88 -5.95 10.14
N GLU A 8 -19.00 -5.24 10.19
CA GLU A 8 -19.43 -4.26 9.20
C GLU A 8 -19.39 -2.83 9.74
N ALA A 9 -20.51 -2.12 9.71
CA ALA A 9 -20.62 -0.72 10.11
C ALA A 9 -21.67 -0.51 11.21
N ASP A 10 -22.10 -1.57 11.87
CA ASP A 10 -23.07 -1.50 12.96
C ASP A 10 -22.39 -1.30 14.33
N CYS A 11 -23.18 -1.10 15.38
CA CYS A 11 -22.63 -1.07 16.72
C CYS A 11 -22.16 -2.47 17.16
N ILE A 12 -21.22 -2.54 18.10
CA ILE A 12 -20.66 -3.82 18.59
C ILE A 12 -21.72 -4.83 19.05
N ARG A 13 -22.84 -4.38 19.60
CA ARG A 13 -23.92 -5.29 20.02
C ARG A 13 -24.54 -5.97 18.81
N GLU A 14 -24.84 -5.23 17.75
CA GLU A 14 -25.41 -5.79 16.53
C GLU A 14 -24.42 -6.70 15.79
N GLU A 15 -23.14 -6.35 15.79
CA GLU A 15 -22.08 -7.20 15.25
C GLU A 15 -21.98 -8.55 16.00
N LEU A 16 -22.09 -8.52 17.34
CA LEU A 16 -22.14 -9.74 18.17
C LEU A 16 -23.37 -10.56 17.86
N TYR A 17 -24.55 -9.95 17.80
CA TYR A 17 -25.78 -10.67 17.46
C TYR A 17 -25.76 -11.24 16.04
N ARG A 18 -25.21 -10.51 15.10
CA ARG A 18 -25.05 -10.98 13.72
C ARG A 18 -24.10 -12.19 13.63
N PHE A 19 -23.03 -12.19 14.43
CA PHE A 19 -22.06 -13.27 14.44
C PHE A 19 -22.53 -14.51 15.22
N PHE A 20 -23.20 -14.32 16.37
CA PHE A 20 -23.66 -15.39 17.26
C PHE A 20 -25.14 -15.78 17.07
N GLY A 21 -25.85 -15.19 16.10
CA GLY A 21 -27.19 -15.62 15.73
C GLY A 21 -28.33 -15.04 16.58
N ARG A 22 -28.17 -13.86 17.21
CA ARG A 22 -29.20 -13.21 18.08
C ARG A 22 -29.73 -14.09 19.20
N THR A 23 -28.88 -14.89 19.80
CA THR A 23 -29.21 -15.76 20.92
C THR A 23 -28.99 -15.10 22.26
N ILE A 24 -29.61 -15.62 23.31
CA ILE A 24 -29.38 -15.18 24.70
C ILE A 24 -27.95 -15.47 25.16
N ASP A 25 -27.28 -16.43 24.52
CA ASP A 25 -25.90 -16.83 24.82
C ASP A 25 -24.86 -15.93 24.12
N ALA A 26 -25.28 -14.98 23.29
CA ALA A 26 -24.37 -14.05 22.64
C ALA A 26 -23.56 -13.26 23.69
N PRO A 27 -22.24 -13.15 23.53
CA PRO A 27 -21.39 -12.47 24.49
C PRO A 27 -21.80 -10.99 24.66
N SER A 28 -21.72 -10.49 25.88
CA SER A 28 -21.93 -9.07 26.13
C SER A 28 -20.78 -8.23 25.55
N LYS A 29 -21.06 -6.96 25.22
CA LYS A 29 -20.04 -5.99 24.79
C LYS A 29 -18.83 -5.95 25.76
N ALA A 30 -19.08 -6.01 27.08
CA ALA A 30 -18.01 -6.03 28.07
C ALA A 30 -17.15 -7.30 28.00
N ALA A 31 -17.78 -8.47 27.80
CA ALA A 31 -17.08 -9.72 27.61
C ALA A 31 -16.21 -9.70 26.34
N PHE A 32 -16.74 -9.19 25.24
CA PHE A 32 -16.01 -9.02 24.00
C PHE A 32 -14.76 -8.15 24.19
N TYR A 33 -14.85 -6.96 24.79
CA TYR A 33 -13.69 -6.09 25.01
C TYR A 33 -12.67 -6.68 25.97
N ARG A 34 -13.10 -7.46 26.99
CA ARG A 34 -12.17 -8.20 27.86
C ARG A 34 -11.36 -9.23 27.10
N GLN A 35 -11.96 -9.96 26.16
CA GLN A 35 -11.25 -10.93 25.33
C GLN A 35 -10.37 -10.22 24.28
N ARG A 36 -10.88 -9.15 23.67
CA ARG A 36 -10.14 -8.33 22.70
C ARG A 36 -8.80 -7.83 23.26
N LYS A 37 -8.79 -7.39 24.54
CA LYS A 37 -7.57 -6.93 25.20
C LYS A 37 -6.46 -7.97 25.28
N LYS A 38 -6.80 -9.27 25.19
CA LYS A 38 -5.82 -10.37 25.28
C LYS A 38 -5.14 -10.66 23.94
N ILE A 39 -5.61 -10.07 22.84
CA ILE A 39 -5.02 -10.25 21.53
C ILE A 39 -3.67 -9.52 21.52
N ARG A 40 -2.59 -10.25 21.22
CA ARG A 40 -1.25 -9.67 21.09
C ARG A 40 -1.21 -8.67 19.95
N GLU A 41 -0.37 -7.68 20.06
CA GLU A 41 -0.20 -6.61 19.07
C GLU A 41 0.15 -7.17 17.67
N ASP A 42 1.05 -8.16 17.62
CA ASP A 42 1.53 -8.80 16.40
C ASP A 42 0.58 -9.89 15.82
N ALA A 43 -0.50 -10.25 16.54
CA ALA A 43 -1.31 -11.42 16.20
C ALA A 43 -1.97 -11.33 14.81
N PHE A 44 -2.46 -10.17 14.43
CA PHE A 44 -3.08 -9.97 13.10
C PHE A 44 -2.04 -9.93 11.98
N ARG A 45 -0.89 -9.27 12.22
CA ARG A 45 0.21 -9.26 11.25
C ARG A 45 0.71 -10.70 11.00
N ASN A 46 0.94 -11.46 12.06
CA ASN A 46 1.37 -12.85 11.95
C ASN A 46 0.33 -13.72 11.23
N LEU A 47 -0.97 -13.46 11.43
CA LEU A 47 -2.02 -14.15 10.71
C LEU A 47 -1.99 -13.81 9.21
N LEU A 48 -1.82 -12.54 8.84
CA LEU A 48 -1.69 -12.12 7.45
C LEU A 48 -0.51 -12.81 6.77
N LEU A 49 0.68 -12.77 7.40
CA LEU A 49 1.89 -13.37 6.86
C LEU A 49 1.74 -14.89 6.71
N ALA A 50 1.20 -15.57 7.74
CA ALA A 50 0.96 -17.01 7.70
C ALA A 50 -0.05 -17.40 6.61
N PHE A 51 -1.08 -16.58 6.39
CA PHE A 51 -2.06 -16.78 5.32
C PHE A 51 -1.41 -16.59 3.95
N ASN A 52 -0.68 -15.49 3.74
CA ASN A 52 -0.03 -15.19 2.47
C ASN A 52 0.99 -16.25 2.04
N ARG A 53 1.73 -16.84 3.01
CA ARG A 53 2.71 -17.92 2.73
C ARG A 53 2.06 -19.19 2.17
N LYS A 54 0.77 -19.42 2.42
CA LYS A 54 0.04 -20.60 1.92
C LYS A 54 -0.55 -20.40 0.54
N LEU A 55 -0.59 -19.17 0.04
CA LEU A 55 -1.17 -18.85 -1.25
C LEU A 55 -0.11 -18.96 -2.35
N PRO A 56 -0.51 -19.41 -3.56
CA PRO A 56 0.38 -19.37 -4.72
C PRO A 56 0.79 -17.93 -5.03
N LYS A 57 1.95 -17.79 -5.66
CA LYS A 57 2.48 -16.50 -6.11
C LYS A 57 2.50 -16.45 -7.63
N LYS A 58 2.06 -15.34 -8.19
CA LYS A 58 2.21 -15.02 -9.61
C LYS A 58 3.52 -14.25 -9.80
N LEU A 59 4.31 -14.69 -10.76
CA LEU A 59 5.61 -14.09 -11.05
C LEU A 59 5.61 -13.48 -12.46
N TYR A 60 6.15 -12.29 -12.58
CA TYR A 60 6.46 -11.70 -13.88
C TYR A 60 7.72 -12.38 -14.44
N ASN A 61 7.65 -12.84 -15.69
CA ASN A 61 8.69 -13.63 -16.36
C ASN A 61 9.19 -14.84 -15.53
N GLY A 62 8.31 -15.41 -14.69
CA GLY A 62 8.66 -16.54 -13.83
C GLY A 62 9.65 -16.22 -12.70
N LYS A 63 10.00 -14.95 -12.48
CA LYS A 63 11.09 -14.54 -11.59
C LYS A 63 10.70 -13.45 -10.58
N TYR A 64 9.92 -12.44 -10.99
CA TYR A 64 9.73 -11.22 -10.22
C TYR A 64 8.33 -11.11 -9.58
N GLU A 65 8.27 -10.79 -8.31
CA GLU A 65 7.07 -10.29 -7.64
C GLU A 65 7.03 -8.75 -7.74
N PHE A 66 5.86 -8.16 -7.88
CA PHE A 66 5.67 -6.71 -7.97
C PHE A 66 4.94 -6.21 -6.72
N TRP A 67 5.61 -5.43 -5.88
CA TRP A 67 5.04 -4.90 -4.67
C TRP A 67 4.99 -3.37 -4.71
N ALA A 68 3.80 -2.79 -4.76
CA ALA A 68 3.62 -1.35 -4.70
C ALA A 68 3.50 -0.88 -3.25
N CYS A 69 4.02 0.32 -2.98
CA CYS A 69 3.85 1.00 -1.71
C CYS A 69 3.08 2.31 -1.90
N ASP A 70 2.03 2.51 -1.13
CA ASP A 70 1.26 3.74 -1.10
C ASP A 70 0.71 4.00 0.30
N GLY A 71 0.32 5.25 0.54
CA GLY A 71 -0.22 5.70 1.81
C GLY A 71 -1.64 6.24 1.69
N SER A 72 -2.48 5.97 2.67
CA SER A 72 -3.85 6.46 2.69
C SER A 72 -4.32 6.84 4.07
N SER A 73 -4.88 8.06 4.23
CA SER A 73 -5.44 8.50 5.50
C SER A 73 -6.87 8.03 5.68
N CYS A 74 -7.22 7.66 6.92
CA CYS A 74 -8.58 7.35 7.35
C CYS A 74 -8.95 8.21 8.55
N ASP A 75 -10.17 8.78 8.50
CA ASP A 75 -10.71 9.54 9.60
C ASP A 75 -11.17 8.57 10.71
N ILE A 76 -10.92 8.96 11.97
CA ILE A 76 -11.31 8.22 13.15
C ILE A 76 -12.15 9.11 14.07
N PHE A 77 -12.60 8.58 15.21
CA PHE A 77 -13.42 9.34 16.15
C PHE A 77 -12.75 10.62 16.59
N LEU A 78 -13.56 11.70 16.68
CA LEU A 78 -13.10 12.98 17.19
C LEU A 78 -12.66 12.86 18.65
N ASN A 79 -11.41 13.21 18.90
CA ASN A 79 -10.80 13.36 20.21
C ASN A 79 -9.75 14.48 20.13
N SER A 80 -10.08 15.67 20.57
CA SER A 80 -9.18 16.83 20.55
C SER A 80 -8.01 16.73 21.53
N GLU A 81 -8.08 15.81 22.51
CA GLU A 81 -7.00 15.56 23.46
C GLU A 81 -5.89 14.68 22.86
N ASP A 82 -6.21 13.88 21.86
CA ASP A 82 -5.24 13.03 21.17
C ASP A 82 -4.42 13.84 20.15
N LYS A 83 -3.33 14.44 20.62
CA LYS A 83 -2.47 15.32 19.83
C LYS A 83 -1.75 14.62 18.68
N ASP A 84 -1.66 13.31 18.71
CA ASP A 84 -0.98 12.53 17.68
C ASP A 84 -1.85 12.30 16.43
N THR A 85 -3.17 12.35 16.60
CA THR A 85 -4.12 12.13 15.50
C THR A 85 -5.01 13.33 15.18
N TYR A 86 -5.10 14.32 16.09
CA TYR A 86 -6.01 15.47 15.96
C TYR A 86 -5.44 16.58 15.08
N PHE A 87 -6.28 17.08 14.19
CA PHE A 87 -6.05 18.28 13.37
C PHE A 87 -7.06 19.35 13.72
N GLU A 88 -6.57 20.56 13.97
CA GLU A 88 -7.39 21.74 14.19
C GLU A 88 -8.23 22.09 12.94
N PRO A 89 -9.34 22.84 13.11
CA PRO A 89 -10.06 23.40 11.99
C PRO A 89 -9.12 24.16 11.05
N ASN A 90 -9.31 23.98 9.76
CA ASN A 90 -8.49 24.63 8.73
C ASN A 90 -9.36 24.97 7.52
N GLY A 91 -8.79 25.62 6.47
CA GLY A 91 -9.53 25.99 5.25
C GLY A 91 -10.15 24.82 4.48
N LYS A 92 -9.85 23.55 4.84
CA LYS A 92 -10.43 22.34 4.25
C LYS A 92 -11.49 21.68 5.13
N SER A 93 -11.57 22.06 6.41
CA SER A 93 -12.55 21.55 7.38
C SER A 93 -12.91 22.63 8.39
N THR A 94 -14.20 22.88 8.59
CA THR A 94 -14.73 23.83 9.59
C THR A 94 -14.70 23.27 11.01
N ARG A 95 -14.46 21.98 11.20
CA ARG A 95 -14.33 21.30 12.47
C ARG A 95 -13.00 20.58 12.56
N GLY A 96 -12.45 20.46 13.76
CA GLY A 96 -11.31 19.58 14.00
C GLY A 96 -11.66 18.13 13.69
N PHE A 97 -10.67 17.34 13.35
CA PHE A 97 -10.83 15.91 13.01
C PHE A 97 -9.59 15.11 13.41
N ASN A 98 -9.78 13.82 13.64
CA ASN A 98 -8.67 12.91 13.92
C ASN A 98 -8.48 11.95 12.73
N GLN A 99 -7.23 11.64 12.43
CA GLN A 99 -6.88 10.70 11.35
C GLN A 99 -5.77 9.74 11.78
N ILE A 100 -5.83 8.55 11.23
CA ILE A 100 -4.70 7.63 11.10
C ILE A 100 -4.20 7.64 9.67
N HIS A 101 -2.94 7.26 9.49
CA HIS A 101 -2.33 7.04 8.17
C HIS A 101 -1.94 5.57 8.04
N ILE A 102 -2.35 4.94 6.95
CA ILE A 102 -2.09 3.55 6.66
C ILE A 102 -1.12 3.53 5.49
N ASN A 103 0.10 3.09 5.74
CA ASN A 103 1.05 2.72 4.68
C ASN A 103 0.83 1.25 4.37
N ALA A 104 0.77 0.89 3.11
CA ALA A 104 0.55 -0.49 2.70
C ALA A 104 1.57 -0.91 1.65
N MET A 105 1.89 -2.18 1.68
CA MET A 105 2.65 -2.87 0.66
C MET A 105 1.70 -3.88 -0.01
N PHE A 106 1.57 -3.81 -1.33
CA PHE A 106 0.57 -4.54 -2.09
C PHE A 106 1.18 -5.29 -3.27
N SER A 107 0.96 -6.61 -3.34
CA SER A 107 1.34 -7.43 -4.50
C SER A 107 0.39 -7.15 -5.67
N LEU A 108 0.94 -6.55 -6.73
CA LEU A 108 0.18 -6.14 -7.92
C LEU A 108 -0.31 -7.35 -8.72
N LEU A 109 0.50 -8.42 -8.82
CA LEU A 109 0.17 -9.61 -9.59
C LEU A 109 -0.83 -10.51 -8.86
N ASP A 110 -0.71 -10.59 -7.53
CA ASP A 110 -1.58 -11.42 -6.68
C ASP A 110 -2.80 -10.67 -6.14
N LYS A 111 -2.85 -9.34 -6.31
CA LYS A 111 -3.90 -8.45 -5.80
C LYS A 111 -4.15 -8.64 -4.30
N ARG A 112 -3.09 -8.63 -3.49
CA ARG A 112 -3.17 -8.79 -2.04
C ARG A 112 -2.16 -7.94 -1.31
N PHE A 113 -2.49 -7.53 -0.10
CA PHE A 113 -1.57 -6.82 0.79
C PHE A 113 -0.50 -7.78 1.32
N THR A 114 0.76 -7.38 1.24
CA THR A 114 1.88 -8.14 1.80
C THR A 114 2.22 -7.68 3.20
N ASP A 115 2.10 -6.39 3.48
CA ASP A 115 2.23 -5.80 4.83
C ASP A 115 1.49 -4.47 4.91
N ILE A 116 1.25 -3.97 6.14
CA ILE A 116 0.79 -2.61 6.41
C ILE A 116 1.48 -2.04 7.65
N LEU A 117 1.60 -0.71 7.68
CA LEU A 117 2.04 0.03 8.86
C LEU A 117 1.07 1.18 9.12
N VAL A 118 0.41 1.17 10.28
CA VAL A 118 -0.54 2.20 10.70
C VAL A 118 0.17 3.21 11.61
N GLN A 119 0.03 4.49 11.30
CA GLN A 119 0.62 5.59 12.06
C GLN A 119 -0.46 6.60 12.47
N PRO A 120 -0.34 7.25 13.64
CA PRO A 120 -1.07 8.49 13.92
C PRO A 120 -0.76 9.53 12.84
N ALA A 121 -1.78 10.15 12.24
CA ALA A 121 -1.56 10.94 11.01
C ALA A 121 -0.68 12.20 11.22
N ARG A 122 -0.56 12.70 12.44
CA ARG A 122 0.37 13.80 12.75
C ARG A 122 1.83 13.36 12.87
N LYS A 123 2.04 12.07 13.10
CA LYS A 123 3.37 11.42 13.17
C LYS A 123 3.67 10.57 11.93
N ARG A 124 2.89 10.75 10.85
CA ARG A 124 3.10 10.01 9.62
C ARG A 124 4.50 10.29 9.04
N ASN A 125 5.16 9.24 8.64
CA ASN A 125 6.41 9.28 7.91
C ASN A 125 6.42 8.13 6.89
N GLU A 126 6.02 8.42 5.67
CA GLU A 126 5.90 7.45 4.59
C GLU A 126 7.26 6.88 4.18
N TYR A 127 8.34 7.68 4.24
CA TYR A 127 9.70 7.21 3.97
C TYR A 127 10.15 6.14 4.98
N SER A 128 10.02 6.45 6.27
CA SER A 128 10.37 5.49 7.33
C SER A 128 9.48 4.25 7.32
N ALA A 129 8.20 4.41 6.98
CA ALA A 129 7.28 3.28 6.84
C ALA A 129 7.69 2.37 5.68
N PHE A 130 8.07 2.94 4.54
CA PHE A 130 8.59 2.19 3.39
C PHE A 130 9.82 1.38 3.80
N CYS A 131 10.85 2.03 4.36
CA CYS A 131 12.07 1.36 4.81
C CYS A 131 11.76 0.22 5.79
N SER A 132 10.91 0.47 6.81
CA SER A 132 10.55 -0.54 7.80
C SER A 132 9.83 -1.75 7.18
N MET A 133 8.93 -1.52 6.20
CA MET A 133 8.24 -2.61 5.50
C MET A 133 9.19 -3.39 4.56
N VAL A 134 10.13 -2.71 3.89
CA VAL A 134 11.18 -3.36 3.08
C VAL A 134 12.07 -4.23 3.97
N ASP A 135 12.57 -3.70 5.07
CA ASP A 135 13.49 -4.41 5.98
C ASP A 135 12.84 -5.64 6.60
N SER A 136 11.56 -5.50 7.03
CA SER A 136 10.79 -6.58 7.65
C SER A 136 10.13 -7.53 6.65
N ALA A 137 10.27 -7.28 5.33
CA ALA A 137 9.66 -8.11 4.31
C ALA A 137 10.21 -9.55 4.35
N ASP A 138 9.29 -10.51 4.41
CA ASP A 138 9.58 -11.93 4.36
C ASP A 138 9.70 -12.40 2.90
N ILE A 139 10.86 -12.19 2.33
CA ILE A 139 11.17 -12.53 0.94
C ILE A 139 12.03 -13.81 0.95
N PRO A 140 11.56 -14.92 0.35
CA PRO A 140 12.37 -16.12 0.21
C PRO A 140 13.67 -15.84 -0.56
N GLU A 141 14.76 -16.51 -0.23
CA GLU A 141 16.11 -16.26 -0.76
C GLU A 141 16.18 -16.27 -2.30
N HIS A 142 15.36 -17.10 -2.95
CA HIS A 142 15.32 -17.20 -4.40
C HIS A 142 14.29 -16.30 -5.08
N SER A 143 13.50 -15.55 -4.29
CA SER A 143 12.49 -14.63 -4.84
C SER A 143 13.12 -13.27 -5.11
N LYS A 144 12.68 -12.65 -6.20
CA LYS A 144 13.04 -11.27 -6.55
C LYS A 144 11.80 -10.40 -6.50
N VAL A 145 11.88 -9.32 -5.75
CA VAL A 145 10.79 -8.35 -5.59
C VAL A 145 11.20 -7.03 -6.22
N ILE A 146 10.31 -6.46 -7.01
CA ILE A 146 10.42 -5.08 -7.48
C ILE A 146 9.46 -4.24 -6.65
N PHE A 147 10.01 -3.28 -5.88
CA PHE A 147 9.24 -2.35 -5.08
C PHE A 147 8.86 -1.13 -5.93
N PHE A 148 7.56 -0.90 -6.10
CA PHE A 148 7.01 0.23 -6.83
C PHE A 148 6.64 1.35 -5.86
N GLY A 149 6.96 2.59 -6.23
CA GLY A 149 6.56 3.77 -5.48
C GLY A 149 6.21 4.94 -6.39
N ASP A 150 5.38 5.83 -5.87
CA ASP A 150 5.15 7.11 -6.53
C ASP A 150 6.29 8.10 -6.24
N ARG A 151 6.19 9.30 -6.79
CA ARG A 151 7.20 10.37 -6.59
C ARG A 151 7.40 10.79 -5.13
N GLY A 152 6.45 10.45 -4.26
CA GLY A 152 6.54 10.66 -2.82
C GLY A 152 7.62 9.79 -2.16
N TYR A 153 7.98 8.66 -2.77
CA TYR A 153 8.98 7.72 -2.25
C TYR A 153 10.40 7.94 -2.81
N THR A 154 10.62 8.97 -3.63
CA THR A 154 11.93 9.28 -4.20
C THR A 154 12.90 9.75 -3.11
N SER A 155 13.79 8.86 -2.66
CA SER A 155 14.79 9.12 -1.62
C SER A 155 15.97 8.16 -1.77
N TYR A 156 17.19 8.67 -1.60
CA TYR A 156 18.39 7.82 -1.59
C TYR A 156 18.32 6.75 -0.48
N ASN A 157 17.76 7.10 0.68
CA ASN A 157 17.59 6.14 1.78
C ASN A 157 16.66 4.99 1.38
N ASN A 158 15.53 5.30 0.74
CA ASN A 158 14.59 4.25 0.29
C ASN A 158 15.24 3.33 -0.74
N PHE A 159 16.02 3.88 -1.68
CA PHE A 159 16.76 3.10 -2.67
C PHE A 159 17.78 2.18 -1.99
N ALA A 160 18.54 2.74 -1.03
CA ALA A 160 19.54 1.99 -0.29
C ALA A 160 18.95 0.81 0.48
N HIS A 161 17.81 0.98 1.18
CA HIS A 161 17.14 -0.12 1.88
C HIS A 161 16.74 -1.26 0.93
N VAL A 162 16.24 -0.95 -0.27
CA VAL A 162 15.90 -1.97 -1.25
C VAL A 162 17.15 -2.67 -1.79
N ILE A 163 18.21 -1.92 -2.09
CA ILE A 163 19.48 -2.47 -2.60
C ILE A 163 20.14 -3.36 -1.55
N GLU A 164 20.25 -2.90 -0.30
CA GLU A 164 20.87 -3.67 0.80
C GLU A 164 20.04 -4.93 1.14
N LYS A 165 18.72 -4.92 0.85
CA LYS A 165 17.86 -6.11 0.90
C LYS A 165 18.10 -7.08 -0.27
N GLY A 166 18.95 -6.73 -1.25
CA GLY A 166 19.22 -7.52 -2.46
C GLY A 166 18.04 -7.57 -3.43
N GLN A 167 17.21 -6.54 -3.44
CA GLN A 167 15.98 -6.45 -4.22
C GLN A 167 16.02 -5.27 -5.20
N TYR A 168 14.92 -5.07 -5.93
CA TYR A 168 14.79 -4.08 -6.99
C TYR A 168 13.73 -3.04 -6.65
N PHE A 169 13.89 -1.83 -7.19
CA PHE A 169 12.86 -0.80 -7.11
C PHE A 169 12.54 -0.19 -8.47
N LEU A 170 11.33 0.34 -8.59
CA LEU A 170 10.84 1.14 -9.71
C LEU A 170 10.03 2.29 -9.12
N ILE A 171 10.67 3.47 -8.99
CA ILE A 171 10.09 4.63 -8.32
C ILE A 171 10.03 5.80 -9.28
N ARG A 172 8.83 6.38 -9.44
CA ARG A 172 8.63 7.59 -10.23
C ARG A 172 9.27 8.78 -9.53
N CYS A 173 10.00 9.58 -10.29
CA CYS A 173 10.58 10.84 -9.85
C CYS A 173 9.86 12.03 -10.50
N ASN A 174 9.88 13.19 -9.85
CA ASN A 174 9.58 14.46 -10.53
C ASN A 174 10.84 15.01 -11.21
N ASP A 175 10.68 15.95 -12.15
CA ASP A 175 11.82 16.50 -12.92
C ASP A 175 12.90 17.11 -12.00
N LYS A 176 12.49 17.80 -10.93
CA LYS A 176 13.42 18.38 -9.96
C LYS A 176 14.27 17.34 -9.25
N ARG A 177 13.68 16.19 -8.88
CA ARG A 177 14.41 15.09 -8.22
C ARG A 177 15.34 14.39 -9.21
N ALA A 178 14.85 14.10 -10.41
CA ALA A 178 15.66 13.51 -11.45
C ALA A 178 16.85 14.43 -11.82
N SER A 179 16.62 15.73 -11.98
CA SER A 179 17.68 16.72 -12.21
C SER A 179 18.72 16.71 -11.09
N GLY A 180 18.27 16.65 -9.82
CA GLY A 180 19.17 16.57 -8.66
C GLY A 180 20.03 15.31 -8.64
N MET A 181 19.48 14.17 -9.08
CA MET A 181 20.21 12.89 -9.16
C MET A 181 21.20 12.89 -10.32
N MET A 182 20.80 13.37 -11.48
CA MET A 182 21.65 13.45 -12.68
C MET A 182 22.68 14.57 -12.61
N GLY A 183 22.38 15.64 -11.88
CA GLY A 183 23.23 16.82 -11.80
C GLY A 183 23.05 17.82 -12.96
N TYR A 184 22.04 17.62 -13.83
CA TYR A 184 21.66 18.55 -14.90
C TYR A 184 20.13 18.55 -15.12
N PRO A 185 19.55 19.61 -15.73
CA PRO A 185 18.11 19.72 -15.94
C PRO A 185 17.56 18.64 -16.89
N VAL A 186 16.63 17.84 -16.42
CA VAL A 186 15.98 16.77 -17.22
C VAL A 186 14.71 17.24 -17.94
N ASP A 187 14.09 18.33 -17.49
CA ASP A 187 12.88 18.92 -18.09
C ASP A 187 13.12 19.45 -19.51
N THR A 188 14.37 19.73 -19.88
CA THR A 188 14.81 20.17 -21.19
C THR A 188 15.29 19.02 -22.09
N LEU A 189 15.35 17.79 -21.57
CA LEU A 189 15.89 16.63 -22.29
C LEU A 189 14.75 15.87 -23.00
N PRO A 190 15.07 15.22 -24.15
CA PRO A 190 14.20 14.22 -24.75
C PRO A 190 14.11 12.97 -23.85
N ALA A 191 13.41 11.94 -24.34
CA ALA A 191 13.46 10.63 -23.69
C ALA A 191 14.92 10.13 -23.61
N PHE A 192 15.28 9.50 -22.49
CA PHE A 192 16.62 8.93 -22.25
C PHE A 192 16.51 7.72 -21.31
N ASP A 193 17.59 6.98 -21.26
CA ASP A 193 17.79 5.80 -20.40
C ASP A 193 19.29 5.72 -20.09
N GLU A 194 19.67 6.03 -18.85
CA GLU A 194 21.07 6.18 -18.46
C GLU A 194 21.38 5.60 -17.09
N ASP A 195 22.48 4.90 -16.98
CA ASP A 195 23.04 4.46 -15.71
C ASP A 195 23.82 5.59 -15.04
N ILE A 196 23.57 5.78 -13.76
CA ILE A 196 24.18 6.81 -12.93
C ILE A 196 24.84 6.17 -11.71
N SER A 197 26.12 6.49 -11.53
CA SER A 197 26.87 6.10 -10.34
C SER A 197 27.11 7.31 -9.45
N LEU A 198 26.65 7.24 -8.21
CA LEU A 198 26.74 8.31 -7.21
C LEU A 198 27.51 7.81 -5.98
N ILE A 199 28.23 8.71 -5.36
CA ILE A 199 28.88 8.49 -4.06
C ILE A 199 28.20 9.42 -3.04
N LEU A 200 27.38 8.86 -2.18
CA LEU A 200 26.68 9.61 -1.15
C LEU A 200 27.59 9.81 0.06
N THR A 201 27.69 11.03 0.59
CA THR A 201 28.52 11.32 1.77
C THR A 201 27.97 12.48 2.58
N ARG A 202 28.25 12.48 3.88
CA ARG A 202 27.96 13.61 4.78
C ARG A 202 29.15 14.60 4.91
N SER A 203 30.29 14.31 4.26
CA SER A 203 31.48 15.15 4.31
C SER A 203 31.62 16.02 3.05
N LYS A 204 31.49 17.33 3.21
CA LYS A 204 31.75 18.29 2.12
C LYS A 204 33.21 18.29 1.69
N ALA A 205 34.13 18.06 2.62
CA ALA A 205 35.56 18.02 2.33
C ALA A 205 35.91 16.81 1.47
N VAL A 206 35.42 15.64 1.82
CA VAL A 206 35.62 14.39 1.06
C VAL A 206 35.05 14.55 -0.34
N SER A 207 33.84 15.06 -0.47
CA SER A 207 33.17 15.22 -1.78
C SER A 207 33.89 16.19 -2.72
N LYS A 208 34.72 17.10 -2.20
CA LYS A 208 35.36 18.15 -3.00
C LYS A 208 36.83 17.89 -3.28
N TYR A 209 37.55 17.27 -2.36
CA TYR A 209 39.03 17.28 -2.39
C TYR A 209 39.68 15.88 -2.43
N SER A 210 38.99 14.84 -1.96
CA SER A 210 39.61 13.52 -1.81
C SER A 210 39.82 12.78 -3.13
N ARG A 211 38.87 12.95 -4.07
CA ARG A 211 38.91 12.33 -5.41
C ARG A 211 38.35 13.31 -6.44
N PRO A 212 39.15 14.29 -6.90
CA PRO A 212 38.70 15.36 -7.81
C PRO A 212 38.07 14.83 -9.11
N GLU A 213 38.56 13.70 -9.61
CA GLU A 213 38.07 13.04 -10.82
C GLU A 213 36.63 12.50 -10.68
N LEU A 214 36.21 12.21 -9.44
CA LEU A 214 34.86 11.73 -9.13
C LEU A 214 33.94 12.83 -8.57
N PHE A 215 34.39 14.08 -8.56
CA PHE A 215 33.63 15.17 -7.93
C PHE A 215 32.20 15.30 -8.41
N SER A 216 31.93 15.09 -9.70
CA SER A 216 30.59 15.12 -10.29
C SER A 216 29.69 13.98 -9.78
N SER A 217 30.27 12.86 -9.34
CA SER A 217 29.57 11.69 -8.81
C SER A 217 29.22 11.83 -7.33
N TYR A 218 29.92 12.72 -6.58
CA TYR A 218 29.64 12.92 -5.18
C TYR A 218 28.29 13.64 -4.96
N ARG A 219 27.52 13.15 -3.98
CA ARG A 219 26.28 13.80 -3.51
C ARG A 219 26.35 14.00 -2.01
N TYR A 220 26.28 15.26 -1.60
CA TYR A 220 26.26 15.63 -0.18
C TYR A 220 24.87 15.34 0.40
N ILE A 221 24.85 14.55 1.47
CA ILE A 221 23.65 14.26 2.25
C ILE A 221 23.65 15.12 3.50
N TYR A 222 22.62 15.95 3.66
CA TYR A 222 22.47 16.81 4.84
C TYR A 222 22.35 15.98 6.11
N GLN A 223 22.86 16.51 7.24
CA GLN A 223 22.89 15.79 8.52
C GLN A 223 21.48 15.38 9.01
N ASN A 224 20.47 16.19 8.72
CA ASN A 224 19.07 15.93 9.07
C ASN A 224 18.30 15.10 8.03
N ALA A 225 18.92 14.77 6.90
CA ALA A 225 18.31 13.92 5.89
C ALA A 225 18.53 12.43 6.25
N PRO A 226 17.50 11.59 6.21
CA PRO A 226 17.66 10.16 6.44
C PRO A 226 18.65 9.55 5.44
N MET A 227 19.60 8.80 5.95
CA MET A 227 20.48 7.91 5.20
C MET A 227 21.12 6.93 6.20
N ASP A 228 20.44 5.81 6.44
CA ASP A 228 20.72 4.89 7.53
C ASP A 228 22.03 4.12 7.33
N TYR A 229 22.51 4.07 6.11
CA TYR A 229 23.76 3.40 5.71
C TYR A 229 24.99 4.33 5.72
N LEU A 230 24.87 5.60 6.13
CA LEU A 230 25.97 6.52 6.38
C LEU A 230 26.16 6.73 7.88
N ASN A 231 27.30 6.28 8.42
CA ASN A 231 27.67 6.39 9.82
C ASN A 231 29.20 6.55 9.96
N ASP A 232 29.73 6.55 11.18
CA ASP A 232 31.16 6.73 11.45
C ASP A 232 32.05 5.64 10.84
N GLN A 233 31.50 4.43 10.60
CA GLN A 233 32.25 3.32 9.99
C GLN A 233 32.10 3.32 8.46
N ARG A 234 30.96 3.76 7.93
CA ARG A 234 30.66 3.86 6.49
C ARG A 234 30.40 5.33 6.14
N THR A 235 31.46 6.06 5.83
CA THR A 235 31.41 7.51 5.53
C THR A 235 30.97 7.81 4.10
N GLU A 236 31.00 6.83 3.22
CA GLU A 236 30.56 6.89 1.83
C GLU A 236 29.64 5.71 1.50
N TYR A 237 28.67 5.93 0.64
CA TYR A 237 27.76 4.92 0.11
C TYR A 237 27.72 5.02 -1.40
N ASP A 238 28.20 3.97 -2.07
CA ASP A 238 28.14 3.85 -3.52
C ASP A 238 26.73 3.48 -3.95
N LEU A 239 26.09 4.30 -4.77
CA LEU A 239 24.75 4.09 -5.28
C LEU A 239 24.77 4.12 -6.80
N THR A 240 24.52 2.96 -7.41
CA THR A 240 24.26 2.85 -8.85
C THR A 240 22.77 2.72 -9.08
N LEU A 241 22.25 3.53 -9.98
CA LEU A 241 20.85 3.47 -10.39
C LEU A 241 20.73 3.85 -11.86
N ARG A 242 19.64 3.37 -12.49
CA ARG A 242 19.26 3.68 -13.86
C ARG A 242 18.15 4.73 -13.81
N LEU A 243 18.31 5.82 -14.53
CA LEU A 243 17.31 6.87 -14.70
C LEU A 243 16.74 6.82 -16.10
N LEU A 244 15.43 6.75 -16.19
CA LEU A 244 14.69 6.77 -17.45
C LEU A 244 13.78 7.98 -17.53
N ARG A 245 13.68 8.58 -18.71
CA ARG A 245 12.66 9.55 -19.08
C ARG A 245 11.85 8.98 -20.23
N VAL A 246 10.61 8.59 -19.93
CA VAL A 246 9.72 7.88 -20.86
C VAL A 246 8.61 8.81 -21.31
N GLN A 247 8.37 8.88 -22.63
CA GLN A 247 7.25 9.66 -23.17
C GLN A 247 5.94 8.89 -23.04
N LEU A 248 4.90 9.57 -22.56
CA LEU A 248 3.54 9.04 -22.48
C LEU A 248 2.76 9.34 -23.75
N ASP A 249 1.58 8.70 -23.91
CA ASP A 249 0.74 8.84 -25.11
C ASP A 249 0.18 10.27 -25.29
N ASP A 250 0.05 11.04 -24.21
CA ASP A 250 -0.39 12.42 -24.23
C ASP A 250 0.74 13.42 -24.52
N GLY A 251 1.95 12.93 -24.83
CA GLY A 251 3.14 13.72 -25.08
C GLY A 251 3.88 14.20 -23.83
N SER A 252 3.35 13.98 -22.64
CA SER A 252 4.04 14.26 -21.37
C SER A 252 5.15 13.23 -21.10
N TYR A 253 5.97 13.50 -20.07
CA TYR A 253 7.07 12.59 -19.70
C TYR A 253 6.94 12.11 -18.26
N GLU A 254 7.36 10.89 -18.04
CA GLU A 254 7.60 10.35 -16.69
C GLU A 254 9.08 10.04 -16.49
N ASN A 255 9.62 10.43 -15.32
CA ASN A 255 10.97 10.06 -14.93
C ASN A 255 10.88 8.92 -13.91
N ILE A 256 11.70 7.90 -14.10
CA ILE A 256 11.73 6.70 -13.27
C ILE A 256 13.17 6.46 -12.80
N ALA A 257 13.36 6.23 -11.51
CA ALA A 257 14.59 5.72 -10.95
C ALA A 257 14.43 4.23 -10.65
N THR A 258 15.41 3.42 -11.00
CA THR A 258 15.39 1.98 -10.81
C THR A 258 16.82 1.41 -10.69
N ASN A 259 16.95 0.18 -10.21
CA ASN A 259 18.15 -0.64 -10.29
C ASN A 259 17.91 -1.93 -11.09
N LEU A 260 16.86 -1.94 -11.93
CA LEU A 260 16.54 -3.07 -12.80
C LEU A 260 17.56 -3.17 -13.97
N PRO A 261 18.04 -4.38 -14.28
CA PRO A 261 19.00 -4.58 -15.36
C PRO A 261 18.36 -4.30 -16.73
N GLU A 262 19.10 -3.63 -17.60
CA GLU A 262 18.62 -3.28 -18.96
C GLU A 262 18.35 -4.50 -19.83
N GLU A 263 19.10 -5.57 -19.64
CA GLU A 263 18.96 -6.78 -20.41
C GLU A 263 17.59 -7.45 -20.22
N GLU A 264 17.00 -7.34 -19.02
CA GLU A 264 15.71 -7.95 -18.68
C GLU A 264 14.54 -6.96 -18.77
N PHE A 265 14.79 -5.65 -18.70
CA PHE A 265 13.78 -4.59 -18.71
C PHE A 265 14.17 -3.47 -19.66
N LYS A 266 13.56 -3.44 -20.84
CA LYS A 266 13.82 -2.39 -21.83
C LYS A 266 13.04 -1.12 -21.50
N ALA A 267 13.49 0.04 -22.00
CA ALA A 267 12.84 1.33 -21.74
C ALA A 267 11.35 1.35 -22.07
N GLU A 268 10.93 0.66 -23.13
CA GLU A 268 9.54 0.53 -23.56
C GLU A 268 8.63 -0.19 -22.54
N ASP A 269 9.19 -1.08 -21.73
CA ASP A 269 8.42 -1.88 -20.75
C ASP A 269 7.94 -1.00 -19.58
N PHE A 270 8.71 0.04 -19.24
CA PHE A 270 8.50 0.80 -18.01
C PHE A 270 7.15 1.51 -17.94
N LYS A 271 6.61 1.94 -19.08
CA LYS A 271 5.27 2.55 -19.16
C LYS A 271 4.20 1.56 -18.70
N ALA A 272 4.23 0.35 -19.22
CA ALA A 272 3.26 -0.70 -18.87
C ALA A 272 3.47 -1.16 -17.42
N LEU A 273 4.72 -1.35 -17.00
CA LEU A 273 5.06 -1.76 -15.64
C LEU A 273 4.58 -0.74 -14.60
N TYR A 274 4.87 0.54 -14.83
CA TYR A 274 4.48 1.58 -13.89
C TYR A 274 2.96 1.75 -13.81
N HIS A 275 2.24 1.54 -14.92
CA HIS A 275 0.78 1.60 -14.95
C HIS A 275 0.13 0.58 -13.99
N LEU A 276 0.75 -0.58 -13.75
CA LEU A 276 0.24 -1.58 -12.82
C LEU A 276 0.10 -1.05 -11.38
N ARG A 277 0.91 -0.07 -10.97
CA ARG A 277 0.85 0.54 -9.64
C ARG A 277 -0.55 1.08 -9.29
N TRP A 278 -1.32 1.55 -10.26
CA TRP A 278 -2.68 2.07 -10.02
C TRP A 278 -3.65 1.04 -9.42
N GLN A 279 -3.31 -0.24 -9.46
CA GLN A 279 -4.13 -1.28 -8.82
C GLN A 279 -4.17 -1.13 -7.30
N GLU A 280 -3.11 -0.61 -6.68
CA GLU A 280 -3.07 -0.35 -5.23
C GLU A 280 -4.06 0.74 -4.81
N GLU A 281 -4.20 1.80 -5.57
CA GLU A 281 -5.20 2.86 -5.31
C GLU A 281 -6.63 2.29 -5.29
N ASN A 282 -6.92 1.32 -6.16
CA ASN A 282 -8.19 0.60 -6.17
C ASN A 282 -8.37 -0.25 -4.90
N SER A 283 -7.32 -0.92 -4.42
CA SER A 283 -7.37 -1.74 -3.21
C SER A 283 -7.70 -0.91 -1.97
N PHE A 284 -7.13 0.29 -1.82
CA PHE A 284 -7.50 1.22 -0.76
C PHE A 284 -8.96 1.69 -0.86
N ARG A 285 -9.47 1.90 -2.08
CA ARG A 285 -10.88 2.24 -2.29
C ARG A 285 -11.77 1.10 -1.79
N ASP A 286 -11.44 -0.13 -2.10
CA ASP A 286 -12.19 -1.30 -1.67
C ASP A 286 -12.16 -1.52 -0.16
N LEU A 287 -10.99 -1.33 0.49
CA LEU A 287 -10.90 -1.32 1.95
C LEU A 287 -11.82 -0.28 2.58
N LYS A 288 -11.80 0.96 2.06
CA LYS A 288 -12.54 2.08 2.65
C LYS A 288 -14.04 1.97 2.47
N TYR A 289 -14.49 1.52 1.31
CA TYR A 289 -15.92 1.56 0.95
C TYR A 289 -16.56 0.17 0.98
N SER A 290 -15.95 -0.82 0.35
CA SER A 290 -16.53 -2.16 0.26
C SER A 290 -16.43 -2.94 1.56
N LEU A 291 -15.31 -2.77 2.29
CA LEU A 291 -15.05 -3.43 3.58
C LEU A 291 -15.25 -2.52 4.79
N CYS A 292 -15.85 -1.35 4.60
CA CYS A 292 -16.24 -0.43 5.69
C CYS A 292 -15.09 0.01 6.61
N LEU A 293 -13.87 0.18 6.08
CA LEU A 293 -12.73 0.62 6.89
C LEU A 293 -12.95 2.01 7.54
N LYS A 294 -13.92 2.79 7.07
CA LYS A 294 -14.31 4.08 7.68
C LYS A 294 -15.22 3.94 8.90
N ALA A 295 -15.70 2.73 9.21
CA ALA A 295 -16.60 2.45 10.31
C ALA A 295 -15.87 1.65 11.39
N PHE A 296 -15.21 2.37 12.30
CA PHE A 296 -14.52 1.77 13.44
C PHE A 296 -15.46 1.58 14.63
N HIS A 297 -15.28 0.48 15.37
CA HIS A 297 -16.07 0.13 16.55
C HIS A 297 -15.44 0.58 17.87
N SER A 298 -14.24 1.16 17.81
CA SER A 298 -13.51 1.62 18.98
C SER A 298 -12.92 3.00 18.80
N LYS A 299 -12.80 3.72 19.92
CA LYS A 299 -12.08 5.00 20.00
C LYS A 299 -10.59 4.81 20.36
N LYS A 300 -10.20 3.63 20.86
CA LYS A 300 -8.80 3.35 21.24
C LYS A 300 -7.98 3.04 20.01
N TYR A 301 -6.83 3.70 19.88
CA TYR A 301 -5.92 3.55 18.75
C TYR A 301 -5.56 2.09 18.48
N ASP A 302 -5.09 1.34 19.48
CA ASP A 302 -4.70 -0.08 19.31
C ASP A 302 -5.86 -0.94 18.77
N TYR A 303 -7.08 -0.64 19.18
CA TYR A 303 -8.25 -1.37 18.66
C TYR A 303 -8.60 -0.95 17.23
N ILE A 304 -8.42 0.32 16.89
CA ILE A 304 -8.54 0.79 15.51
C ILE A 304 -7.53 0.06 14.62
N VAL A 305 -6.27 -0.04 15.06
CA VAL A 305 -5.22 -0.80 14.34
C VAL A 305 -5.62 -2.27 14.13
N GLN A 306 -6.16 -2.94 15.16
CA GLN A 306 -6.68 -4.31 15.01
C GLN A 306 -7.79 -4.42 13.94
N GLU A 307 -8.68 -3.43 13.86
CA GLU A 307 -9.74 -3.41 12.87
C GLU A 307 -9.21 -3.15 11.45
N VAL A 308 -8.19 -2.31 11.31
CA VAL A 308 -7.49 -2.12 10.02
C VAL A 308 -6.91 -3.44 9.54
N TRP A 309 -6.14 -4.13 10.38
CA TRP A 309 -5.57 -5.44 10.07
C TRP A 309 -6.64 -6.48 9.70
N ALA A 310 -7.74 -6.51 10.44
CA ALA A 310 -8.83 -7.44 10.15
C ALA A 310 -9.42 -7.22 8.75
N ARG A 311 -9.59 -5.96 8.31
CA ARG A 311 -10.06 -5.64 6.96
C ARG A 311 -9.07 -6.04 5.88
N VAL A 312 -7.78 -5.84 6.13
CA VAL A 312 -6.70 -6.25 5.22
C VAL A 312 -6.68 -7.77 5.05
N ILE A 313 -6.82 -8.52 6.14
CA ILE A 313 -6.88 -9.99 6.08
C ILE A 313 -8.12 -10.46 5.32
N LEU A 314 -9.29 -9.86 5.59
CA LEU A 314 -10.51 -10.17 4.84
C LEU A 314 -10.36 -9.86 3.36
N TYR A 315 -9.71 -8.73 3.01
CA TYR A 315 -9.41 -8.39 1.63
C TYR A 315 -8.59 -9.49 0.96
N ASN A 316 -7.48 -9.91 1.58
CA ASN A 316 -6.60 -10.94 1.02
C ASN A 316 -7.31 -12.30 0.88
N PHE A 317 -8.10 -12.69 1.88
CA PHE A 317 -8.92 -13.89 1.79
C PHE A 317 -9.88 -13.82 0.59
N SER A 318 -10.61 -12.72 0.46
CA SER A 318 -11.57 -12.53 -0.62
C SER A 318 -10.87 -12.47 -1.98
N SER A 319 -9.76 -11.73 -2.07
CA SER A 319 -8.99 -11.60 -3.31
C SER A 319 -8.46 -12.95 -3.79
N SER A 320 -8.01 -13.83 -2.87
CA SER A 320 -7.55 -15.18 -3.21
C SER A 320 -8.63 -16.05 -3.85
N ILE A 321 -9.90 -15.79 -3.57
CA ILE A 321 -11.04 -16.46 -4.21
C ILE A 321 -11.35 -15.77 -5.54
N ILE A 322 -11.52 -14.44 -5.53
CA ILE A 322 -11.98 -13.65 -6.68
C ILE A 322 -11.08 -13.81 -7.91
N ILE A 323 -9.76 -13.83 -7.72
CA ILE A 323 -8.81 -13.95 -8.84
C ILE A 323 -8.82 -15.34 -9.50
N ASN A 324 -9.45 -16.33 -8.88
CA ASN A 324 -9.57 -17.69 -9.40
C ASN A 324 -10.98 -18.01 -9.94
N VAL A 325 -11.95 -17.09 -9.78
CA VAL A 325 -13.28 -17.28 -10.34
C VAL A 325 -13.25 -17.06 -11.85
N THR A 326 -13.70 -18.07 -12.59
CA THR A 326 -13.87 -17.97 -14.05
C THR A 326 -15.10 -17.13 -14.36
N VAL A 327 -14.92 -16.06 -15.10
CA VAL A 327 -16.02 -15.24 -15.64
C VAL A 327 -16.29 -15.71 -17.05
N ASP A 328 -17.54 -16.09 -17.33
CA ASP A 328 -17.99 -16.44 -18.66
C ASP A 328 -17.90 -15.22 -19.59
N ARG A 329 -17.18 -15.39 -20.71
CA ARG A 329 -16.88 -14.35 -21.69
C ARG A 329 -17.55 -14.55 -23.04
N GLU A 330 -18.30 -15.65 -23.23
CA GLU A 330 -18.92 -15.98 -24.50
C GLU A 330 -20.04 -14.97 -24.85
N ASP A 331 -20.10 -14.58 -26.12
CA ASP A 331 -21.11 -13.71 -26.74
C ASP A 331 -21.31 -12.32 -26.15
N ARG A 332 -20.25 -11.70 -25.57
CA ARG A 332 -20.34 -10.35 -24.98
C ARG A 332 -19.54 -9.30 -25.74
N ALA A 333 -20.12 -8.09 -25.87
CA ALA A 333 -19.51 -6.96 -26.58
C ALA A 333 -18.24 -6.40 -25.90
N TYR A 334 -18.03 -6.70 -24.60
CA TYR A 334 -16.90 -6.23 -23.81
C TYR A 334 -16.29 -7.38 -23.01
N GLU A 335 -15.04 -7.22 -22.61
CA GLU A 335 -14.48 -8.06 -21.56
C GLU A 335 -15.17 -7.75 -20.22
N TYR A 336 -15.41 -8.79 -19.41
CA TYR A 336 -16.03 -8.67 -18.10
C TYR A 336 -15.11 -9.20 -17.01
N GLN A 337 -15.24 -8.61 -15.83
CA GLN A 337 -14.57 -9.06 -14.61
C GLN A 337 -15.59 -9.22 -13.48
N ALA A 338 -15.26 -9.96 -12.45
CA ALA A 338 -16.06 -10.01 -11.24
C ALA A 338 -16.20 -8.62 -10.61
N ASN A 339 -17.41 -8.24 -10.19
CA ASN A 339 -17.61 -7.02 -9.42
C ASN A 339 -16.97 -7.19 -8.04
N TYR A 340 -15.81 -6.55 -7.86
CA TYR A 340 -14.97 -6.74 -6.69
C TYR A 340 -15.68 -6.36 -5.38
N SER A 341 -16.46 -5.28 -5.38
CA SER A 341 -17.21 -4.84 -4.20
C SER A 341 -18.27 -5.83 -3.76
N SER A 342 -19.01 -6.44 -4.71
CA SER A 342 -20.00 -7.49 -4.42
C SER A 342 -19.31 -8.76 -3.92
N ALA A 343 -18.24 -9.17 -4.59
CA ALA A 343 -17.46 -10.35 -4.25
C ALA A 343 -16.87 -10.29 -2.84
N LEU A 344 -16.30 -9.14 -2.43
CA LEU A 344 -15.80 -8.93 -1.06
C LEU A 344 -16.89 -9.13 -0.01
N LYS A 345 -18.11 -8.66 -0.25
CA LYS A 345 -19.25 -8.84 0.65
C LYS A 345 -19.66 -10.31 0.71
N THR A 346 -19.76 -10.98 -0.43
CA THR A 346 -20.07 -12.42 -0.51
C THR A 346 -19.06 -13.27 0.28
N CYS A 347 -17.76 -12.99 0.14
CA CYS A 347 -16.72 -13.68 0.90
C CYS A 347 -16.81 -13.40 2.40
N ARG A 348 -17.14 -12.17 2.82
CA ARG A 348 -17.36 -11.84 4.21
C ARG A 348 -18.55 -12.62 4.80
N ASP A 349 -19.65 -12.69 4.07
CA ASP A 349 -20.86 -13.41 4.51
C ASP A 349 -20.60 -14.91 4.59
N PHE A 350 -19.83 -15.47 3.66
CA PHE A 350 -19.34 -16.85 3.74
C PHE A 350 -18.53 -17.11 5.02
N LEU A 351 -17.60 -16.23 5.37
CA LEU A 351 -16.80 -16.37 6.61
C LEU A 351 -17.66 -16.24 7.88
N ARG A 352 -18.81 -15.57 7.81
CA ARG A 352 -19.72 -15.42 8.94
C ARG A 352 -20.54 -16.68 9.20
N ILE A 353 -20.85 -17.43 8.16
CA ILE A 353 -21.61 -18.66 8.26
C ILE A 353 -20.66 -19.79 8.67
N HIS A 354 -20.83 -20.26 9.89
CA HIS A 354 -20.00 -21.32 10.48
C HIS A 354 -20.84 -22.39 11.21
N ASP A 355 -22.10 -22.51 10.80
CA ASP A 355 -23.05 -23.49 11.35
C ASP A 355 -22.81 -24.93 10.84
N GLY A 356 -21.97 -25.11 9.83
CA GLY A 356 -21.69 -26.40 9.18
C GLY A 356 -22.83 -26.93 8.31
N ILE A 357 -23.94 -26.22 8.21
CA ILE A 357 -25.21 -26.65 7.53
C ILE A 357 -25.39 -25.81 6.26
N THR A 358 -25.29 -24.49 6.37
CA THR A 358 -25.55 -23.57 5.27
C THR A 358 -24.40 -23.59 4.27
N LYS A 359 -24.69 -23.97 3.03
CA LYS A 359 -23.72 -23.97 1.94
C LYS A 359 -23.94 -22.74 1.06
N ILE A 360 -22.97 -21.82 1.05
CA ILE A 360 -22.91 -20.73 0.07
C ILE A 360 -22.00 -21.17 -1.06
N ASN A 361 -22.50 -21.17 -2.28
CA ASN A 361 -21.66 -21.32 -3.47
C ASN A 361 -21.05 -19.96 -3.82
N VAL A 362 -19.92 -19.65 -3.17
CA VAL A 362 -19.24 -18.36 -3.28
C VAL A 362 -18.79 -18.08 -4.71
N GLU A 363 -18.22 -19.08 -5.38
CA GLU A 363 -17.72 -18.94 -6.76
C GLU A 363 -18.85 -18.62 -7.73
N SER A 364 -19.95 -19.34 -7.66
CA SER A 364 -21.13 -19.08 -8.52
C SER A 364 -21.73 -17.71 -8.27
N LEU A 365 -21.83 -17.27 -7.01
CA LEU A 365 -22.34 -15.94 -6.68
C LEU A 365 -21.43 -14.82 -7.20
N ILE A 366 -20.11 -15.02 -7.14
CA ILE A 366 -19.14 -14.05 -7.68
C ILE A 366 -19.24 -14.03 -9.22
N ALA A 367 -19.32 -15.22 -9.87
CA ALA A 367 -19.41 -15.34 -11.32
C ALA A 367 -20.68 -14.71 -11.91
N GLN A 368 -21.78 -14.68 -11.15
CA GLN A 368 -23.02 -14.01 -11.55
C GLN A 368 -22.95 -12.48 -11.47
N ASN A 369 -22.12 -11.94 -10.57
CA ASN A 369 -22.00 -10.50 -10.34
C ASN A 369 -20.76 -9.96 -11.03
N ILE A 370 -20.90 -9.58 -12.29
CA ILE A 370 -19.81 -9.13 -13.14
C ILE A 370 -20.01 -7.69 -13.64
N GLU A 371 -18.92 -7.04 -14.00
CA GLU A 371 -18.93 -5.68 -14.56
C GLU A 371 -18.05 -5.60 -15.82
N PRO A 372 -18.41 -4.76 -16.81
CA PRO A 372 -17.61 -4.62 -18.04
C PRO A 372 -16.31 -3.88 -17.77
N ILE A 373 -15.22 -4.39 -18.34
CA ILE A 373 -13.93 -3.69 -18.41
C ILE A 373 -14.06 -2.65 -19.53
N ARG A 374 -13.93 -1.37 -19.18
CA ARG A 374 -14.01 -0.27 -20.14
C ARG A 374 -12.65 0.42 -20.26
N PRO A 375 -11.81 0.01 -21.23
CA PRO A 375 -10.50 0.62 -21.44
C PRO A 375 -10.64 2.11 -21.76
N GLY A 376 -9.69 2.93 -21.34
CA GLY A 376 -9.61 4.35 -21.64
C GLY A 376 -10.63 5.26 -20.93
N ARG A 377 -11.45 4.74 -20.01
CA ARG A 377 -12.37 5.56 -19.22
C ARG A 377 -11.63 6.28 -18.10
N THR A 378 -11.35 7.57 -18.31
CA THR A 378 -10.77 8.42 -17.27
C THR A 378 -11.87 9.26 -16.61
N PHE A 379 -11.80 9.40 -15.29
CA PHE A 379 -12.64 10.32 -14.54
C PHE A 379 -11.78 11.46 -14.02
N ALA A 380 -12.11 12.70 -14.39
CA ALA A 380 -11.47 13.86 -13.79
C ALA A 380 -11.62 13.82 -12.27
N ARG A 381 -10.49 14.01 -11.55
CA ARG A 381 -10.50 14.11 -10.08
C ARG A 381 -11.36 15.32 -9.69
N GLN A 382 -12.57 15.07 -9.19
CA GLN A 382 -13.38 16.14 -8.60
C GLN A 382 -12.75 16.53 -7.26
N HIS A 383 -12.25 17.77 -7.14
CA HIS A 383 -11.92 18.38 -5.86
C HIS A 383 -13.21 18.59 -5.06
N ARG A 384 -13.64 17.58 -4.33
CA ARG A 384 -14.74 17.76 -3.37
C ARG A 384 -14.15 18.39 -2.11
N PHE A 385 -14.77 19.49 -1.67
CA PHE A 385 -14.52 20.00 -0.32
C PHE A 385 -14.75 18.85 0.67
N LYS A 386 -13.82 18.64 1.61
CA LYS A 386 -14.04 17.68 2.69
C LYS A 386 -15.19 18.22 3.53
N LEU A 387 -16.37 17.66 3.37
CA LEU A 387 -17.45 17.88 4.32
C LEU A 387 -16.98 17.37 5.68
N PRO A 388 -17.29 18.10 6.78
CA PRO A 388 -17.01 17.60 8.12
C PRO A 388 -17.64 16.22 8.24
N MET A 389 -16.84 15.22 8.62
CA MET A 389 -17.37 13.87 8.73
C MET A 389 -18.46 13.83 9.77
N SER A 390 -19.65 13.47 9.34
CA SER A 390 -20.64 12.93 10.22
C SER A 390 -20.12 11.58 10.71
N PHE A 391 -20.13 11.38 12.01
CA PHE A 391 -19.71 10.14 12.65
C PHE A 391 -20.36 8.94 11.98
N CYS A 392 -19.59 7.90 11.67
CA CYS A 392 -20.12 6.59 11.30
C CYS A 392 -20.74 5.85 12.50
N TYR A 393 -21.15 6.55 13.54
CA TYR A 393 -22.05 6.01 14.53
C TYR A 393 -23.47 6.13 13.98
N ARG A 394 -24.01 5.01 13.54
CA ARG A 394 -25.45 4.81 13.62
C ARG A 394 -25.75 4.37 15.05
N HIS A 395 -26.57 5.17 15.72
CA HIS A 395 -27.08 4.87 17.06
C HIS A 395 -27.86 3.58 17.08
#